data_79068283ad0f8eaae41462b087e826de
#
_entry.id   79068283ad0f8eaae41462b087e826de
#
_cell.length_a   1.000
_cell.length_b   1.000
_cell.length_c   1.000
_cell.angle_alpha   90.00
_cell.angle_beta   90.00
_cell.angle_gamma   90.00
#
_symmetry.space_group_name_H-M   'P 1'
#
loop_
_entity.id
_entity.type
_entity.pdbx_description
1 polymer ?
#
loop_
_entity_poly.entity_id
_entity_poly.type
_entity_poly.pdbx_seq_one_letter_code
_entity_poly.pdbx_strand_id
1 'polypeptide(L)'
;MDSLTQIVLGAAVGEAVLGNKIGNKAMFYGAIAGTIPDLDVLAAYFTDTVTALEIHRGFTHSILFSLIFAPIFGLLVSKFEKYKNKKDWIVFFFLTLVTHPILDAQTTWGTQLFWPFDIRLAFKNVFVIDPLYTLPFLVFLILTMFQKRTTKKRRFYNNCGLIISSSYLVLSLILKGISYQTFTKELAAQNIVYS
;
A
#
# COMPACT_ATOMS: atom_id res chain seq x y z
N MET A 1 -7.15 3.02 0.26
CA MET A 1 -6.95 3.72 -1.03
C MET A 1 -7.77 3.03 -2.09
N ASP A 2 -7.92 3.55 -3.32
CA ASP A 2 -8.65 2.84 -4.36
C ASP A 2 -7.88 1.58 -4.83
N SER A 3 -8.65 0.60 -5.35
CA SER A 3 -8.08 -0.71 -5.73
C SER A 3 -7.02 -0.61 -6.83
N LEU A 4 -7.16 0.35 -7.78
CA LEU A 4 -6.16 0.53 -8.84
C LEU A 4 -4.81 0.93 -8.24
N THR A 5 -4.81 1.89 -7.34
CA THR A 5 -3.60 2.35 -6.65
C THR A 5 -2.93 1.23 -5.86
N GLN A 6 -3.71 0.41 -5.16
CA GLN A 6 -3.20 -0.74 -4.41
C GLN A 6 -2.61 -1.83 -5.32
N ILE A 7 -3.23 -2.07 -6.48
CA ILE A 7 -2.70 -2.94 -7.54
C ILE A 7 -1.34 -2.43 -8.03
N VAL A 8 -1.23 -1.13 -8.34
CA VAL A 8 0.00 -0.51 -8.84
C VAL A 8 1.12 -0.57 -7.80
N LEU A 9 0.81 -0.25 -6.53
CA LEU A 9 1.78 -0.34 -5.44
C LEU A 9 2.26 -1.79 -5.24
N GLY A 10 1.33 -2.74 -5.12
CA GLY A 10 1.66 -4.14 -4.96
C GLY A 10 2.52 -4.67 -6.11
N ALA A 11 2.19 -4.32 -7.36
CA ALA A 11 2.98 -4.70 -8.54
C ALA A 11 4.39 -4.11 -8.50
N ALA A 12 4.55 -2.83 -8.14
CA ALA A 12 5.85 -2.17 -8.08
C ALA A 12 6.73 -2.71 -6.94
N VAL A 13 6.15 -2.98 -5.76
CA VAL A 13 6.84 -3.64 -4.64
C VAL A 13 7.26 -5.06 -5.03
N GLY A 14 6.35 -5.81 -5.67
CA GLY A 14 6.65 -7.14 -6.18
C GLY A 14 7.79 -7.13 -7.20
N GLU A 15 7.82 -6.16 -8.11
CA GLU A 15 8.92 -5.96 -9.06
C GLU A 15 10.24 -5.66 -8.34
N ALA A 16 10.22 -4.81 -7.32
CA ALA A 16 11.43 -4.48 -6.56
C ALA A 16 12.06 -5.71 -5.92
N VAL A 17 11.24 -6.63 -5.41
CA VAL A 17 11.70 -7.84 -4.70
C VAL A 17 12.10 -8.97 -5.65
N LEU A 18 11.22 -9.33 -6.59
CA LEU A 18 11.39 -10.53 -7.42
C LEU A 18 11.49 -10.25 -8.93
N GLY A 19 11.38 -9.00 -9.38
CA GLY A 19 11.39 -8.68 -10.80
C GLY A 19 12.61 -9.21 -11.56
N ASN A 20 13.79 -9.15 -10.96
CA ASN A 20 15.02 -9.71 -11.53
C ASN A 20 15.01 -11.25 -11.63
N LYS A 21 14.20 -11.93 -10.85
CA LYS A 21 14.13 -13.41 -10.75
C LYS A 21 13.06 -13.98 -11.67
N ILE A 22 11.86 -13.37 -11.69
CA ILE A 22 10.69 -13.93 -12.38
C ILE A 22 10.06 -12.98 -13.41
N GLY A 23 10.61 -11.77 -13.58
CA GLY A 23 10.13 -10.79 -14.57
C GLY A 23 8.71 -10.29 -14.25
N ASN A 24 7.87 -10.06 -15.29
CA ASN A 24 6.51 -9.53 -15.14
C ASN A 24 5.60 -10.37 -14.23
N LYS A 25 5.92 -11.63 -13.99
CA LYS A 25 5.21 -12.44 -12.99
C LYS A 25 5.31 -11.83 -11.59
N ALA A 26 6.41 -11.16 -11.25
CA ALA A 26 6.56 -10.48 -9.97
C ALA A 26 5.52 -9.37 -9.81
N MET A 27 5.30 -8.57 -10.85
CA MET A 27 4.25 -7.54 -10.85
C MET A 27 2.86 -8.15 -10.74
N PHE A 28 2.59 -9.24 -11.47
CA PHE A 28 1.30 -9.93 -11.43
C PHE A 28 0.98 -10.48 -10.03
N TYR A 29 1.91 -11.22 -9.41
CA TYR A 29 1.74 -11.69 -8.04
C TYR A 29 1.66 -10.54 -7.04
N GLY A 30 2.43 -9.47 -7.24
CA GLY A 30 2.40 -8.28 -6.39
C GLY A 30 1.06 -7.55 -6.49
N ALA A 31 0.49 -7.42 -7.69
CA ALA A 31 -0.83 -6.85 -7.91
C ALA A 31 -1.90 -7.64 -7.14
N ILE A 32 -1.90 -8.98 -7.26
CA ILE A 32 -2.82 -9.85 -6.52
C ILE A 32 -2.61 -9.69 -5.00
N ALA A 33 -1.36 -9.78 -4.54
CA ALA A 33 -1.06 -9.67 -3.11
C ALA A 33 -1.47 -8.30 -2.53
N GLY A 34 -1.31 -7.22 -3.32
CA GLY A 34 -1.74 -5.88 -2.96
C GLY A 34 -3.25 -5.70 -2.81
N THR A 35 -4.07 -6.61 -3.34
CA THR A 35 -5.54 -6.57 -3.19
C THR A 35 -6.07 -7.49 -2.08
N ILE A 36 -5.24 -8.39 -1.55
CA ILE A 36 -5.69 -9.36 -0.53
C ILE A 36 -6.28 -8.70 0.71
N PRO A 37 -5.70 -7.64 1.31
CA PRO A 37 -6.28 -7.01 2.48
C PRO A 37 -7.71 -6.51 2.25
N ASP A 38 -8.02 -5.95 1.07
CA ASP A 38 -9.33 -5.43 0.71
C ASP A 38 -10.41 -6.52 0.50
N LEU A 39 -10.04 -7.80 0.52
CA LEU A 39 -11.01 -8.90 0.48
C LEU A 39 -11.89 -8.94 1.75
N ASP A 40 -11.55 -8.20 2.78
CA ASP A 40 -12.39 -8.03 3.98
C ASP A 40 -13.74 -7.37 3.67
N VAL A 41 -13.86 -6.65 2.54
CA VAL A 41 -15.14 -6.13 2.05
C VAL A 41 -16.19 -7.24 1.85
N LEU A 42 -15.74 -8.46 1.61
CA LEU A 42 -16.64 -9.63 1.49
C LEU A 42 -17.39 -9.94 2.80
N ALA A 43 -16.88 -9.48 3.95
CA ALA A 43 -17.58 -9.61 5.23
C ALA A 43 -18.96 -8.93 5.22
N ALA A 44 -19.14 -7.87 4.41
CA ALA A 44 -20.40 -7.18 4.26
C ALA A 44 -21.56 -8.07 3.73
N TYR A 45 -21.23 -9.19 3.05
CA TYR A 45 -22.25 -10.15 2.61
C TYR A 45 -22.74 -11.07 3.73
N PHE A 46 -22.04 -11.11 4.88
CA PHE A 46 -22.30 -12.04 5.98
C PHE A 46 -22.57 -11.32 7.31
N THR A 47 -22.45 -10.00 7.35
CA THR A 47 -22.65 -9.19 8.56
C THR A 47 -23.51 -7.97 8.25
N ASP A 48 -23.98 -7.29 9.32
CA ASP A 48 -24.64 -5.99 9.18
C ASP A 48 -23.65 -4.88 8.77
N THR A 49 -24.17 -3.76 8.29
CA THR A 49 -23.37 -2.65 7.75
C THR A 49 -22.38 -2.06 8.76
N VAL A 50 -22.77 -2.00 10.04
CA VAL A 50 -21.91 -1.42 11.11
C VAL A 50 -20.73 -2.35 11.37
N THR A 51 -21.02 -3.63 11.59
CA THR A 51 -20.00 -4.67 11.80
C THR A 51 -19.06 -4.79 10.57
N ALA A 52 -19.60 -4.71 9.36
CA ALA A 52 -18.78 -4.73 8.14
C ALA A 52 -17.80 -3.55 8.09
N LEU A 53 -18.22 -2.34 8.49
CA LEU A 53 -17.38 -1.15 8.57
C LEU A 53 -16.30 -1.25 9.67
N GLU A 54 -16.63 -1.90 10.78
CA GLU A 54 -15.66 -2.16 11.87
C GLU A 54 -14.61 -3.18 11.45
N ILE A 55 -15.01 -4.27 10.78
CA ILE A 55 -14.10 -5.30 10.25
C ILE A 55 -13.22 -4.70 9.16
N HIS A 56 -13.80 -3.86 8.29
CA HIS A 56 -13.07 -3.25 7.19
C HIS A 56 -11.90 -2.41 7.71
N ARG A 57 -10.70 -2.70 7.19
CA ARG A 57 -9.43 -2.09 7.60
C ARG A 57 -9.00 -2.42 9.04
N GLY A 58 -9.51 -3.53 9.59
CA GLY A 58 -9.09 -4.10 10.86
C GLY A 58 -7.95 -5.11 10.70
N PHE A 59 -8.20 -6.37 11.05
CA PHE A 59 -7.19 -7.44 11.07
C PHE A 59 -6.42 -7.60 9.76
N THR A 60 -7.10 -7.62 8.61
CA THR A 60 -6.49 -7.80 7.28
C THR A 60 -5.53 -6.67 6.90
N HIS A 61 -5.75 -5.48 7.45
CA HIS A 61 -4.94 -4.28 7.28
C HIS A 61 -3.92 -4.07 8.41
N SER A 62 -3.49 -5.14 9.07
CA SER A 62 -2.53 -5.06 10.18
C SER A 62 -1.16 -5.62 9.79
N ILE A 63 -0.14 -5.18 10.53
CA ILE A 63 1.20 -5.78 10.46
C ILE A 63 1.13 -7.25 10.87
N LEU A 64 0.30 -7.59 11.86
CA LEU A 64 0.14 -8.96 12.32
C LEU A 64 -0.39 -9.89 11.23
N PHE A 65 -1.40 -9.45 10.45
CA PHE A 65 -1.87 -10.18 9.28
C PHE A 65 -0.73 -10.45 8.29
N SER A 66 0.05 -9.41 7.96
CA SER A 66 1.17 -9.52 7.03
C SER A 66 2.23 -10.50 7.53
N LEU A 67 2.54 -10.51 8.83
CA LEU A 67 3.50 -11.44 9.44
C LEU A 67 3.02 -12.90 9.39
N ILE A 68 1.73 -13.15 9.63
CA ILE A 68 1.16 -14.50 9.64
C ILE A 68 0.99 -15.04 8.21
N PHE A 69 0.44 -14.22 7.30
CA PHE A 69 0.03 -14.70 5.98
C PHE A 69 1.15 -14.66 4.94
N ALA A 70 2.18 -13.82 5.10
CA ALA A 70 3.31 -13.80 4.18
C ALA A 70 4.06 -15.14 4.12
N PRO A 71 4.39 -15.83 5.24
CA PRO A 71 4.95 -17.18 5.18
C PRO A 71 4.02 -18.19 4.50
N ILE A 72 2.72 -18.13 4.78
CA ILE A 72 1.73 -19.06 4.22
C ILE A 72 1.69 -18.93 2.70
N PHE A 73 1.46 -17.71 2.18
CA PHE A 73 1.42 -17.45 0.74
C PHE A 73 2.78 -17.67 0.08
N GLY A 74 3.86 -17.24 0.72
CA GLY A 74 5.22 -17.43 0.20
C GLY A 74 5.58 -18.91 0.04
N LEU A 75 5.28 -19.73 1.03
CA LEU A 75 5.51 -21.19 0.96
C LEU A 75 4.60 -21.84 -0.08
N LEU A 76 3.34 -21.43 -0.15
CA LEU A 76 2.38 -21.95 -1.11
C LEU A 76 2.84 -21.68 -2.55
N VAL A 77 3.11 -20.42 -2.90
CA VAL A 77 3.50 -20.03 -4.26
C VAL A 77 4.86 -20.63 -4.63
N SER A 78 5.80 -20.75 -3.69
CA SER A 78 7.10 -21.38 -3.94
C SER A 78 7.00 -22.85 -4.35
N LYS A 79 5.90 -23.55 -4.04
CA LYS A 79 5.66 -24.93 -4.48
C LYS A 79 5.28 -25.02 -5.97
N PHE A 80 4.56 -24.03 -6.48
CA PHE A 80 4.03 -24.06 -7.85
C PHE A 80 4.94 -23.33 -8.85
N GLU A 81 5.63 -22.28 -8.42
CA GLU A 81 6.50 -21.51 -9.30
C GLU A 81 7.86 -22.20 -9.52
N LYS A 82 8.51 -21.90 -10.67
CA LYS A 82 9.85 -22.42 -11.00
C LYS A 82 10.93 -21.87 -10.07
N TYR A 83 10.78 -20.64 -9.60
CA TYR A 83 11.68 -20.03 -8.64
C TYR A 83 11.30 -20.50 -7.22
N LYS A 84 12.18 -21.32 -6.62
CA LYS A 84 11.88 -22.09 -5.39
C LYS A 84 12.41 -21.47 -4.10
N ASN A 85 13.03 -20.28 -4.14
CA ASN A 85 13.56 -19.65 -2.92
C ASN A 85 12.42 -19.18 -2.01
N LYS A 86 12.17 -19.93 -0.96
CA LYS A 86 11.09 -19.69 0.01
C LYS A 86 11.25 -18.34 0.73
N LYS A 87 12.49 -17.98 1.11
CA LYS A 87 12.76 -16.71 1.83
C LYS A 87 12.37 -15.51 0.98
N ASP A 88 12.75 -15.51 -0.28
CA ASP A 88 12.43 -14.40 -1.20
C ASP A 88 10.92 -14.26 -1.40
N TRP A 89 10.19 -15.38 -1.48
CA TRP A 89 8.74 -15.37 -1.57
C TRP A 89 8.06 -14.86 -0.29
N ILE A 90 8.58 -15.24 0.89
CA ILE A 90 8.07 -14.74 2.17
C ILE A 90 8.27 -13.23 2.28
N VAL A 91 9.48 -12.75 1.97
CA VAL A 91 9.78 -11.29 1.95
C VAL A 91 8.90 -10.56 0.94
N PHE A 92 8.68 -11.14 -0.24
CA PHE A 92 7.81 -10.62 -1.27
C PHE A 92 6.38 -10.41 -0.75
N PHE A 93 5.76 -11.44 -0.19
CA PHE A 93 4.40 -11.33 0.33
C PHE A 93 4.33 -10.43 1.55
N PHE A 94 5.33 -10.46 2.43
CA PHE A 94 5.36 -9.55 3.58
C PHE A 94 5.35 -8.08 3.13
N LEU A 95 6.26 -7.70 2.23
CA LEU A 95 6.35 -6.32 1.77
C LEU A 95 5.11 -5.89 0.97
N THR A 96 4.57 -6.74 0.11
CA THR A 96 3.36 -6.39 -0.64
C THR A 96 2.12 -6.27 0.24
N LEU A 97 1.97 -7.13 1.25
CA LEU A 97 0.86 -7.07 2.19
C LEU A 97 0.96 -5.87 3.15
N VAL A 98 2.16 -5.59 3.69
CA VAL A 98 2.32 -4.53 4.70
C VAL A 98 2.29 -3.12 4.09
N THR A 99 2.73 -2.94 2.84
CA THR A 99 2.69 -1.63 2.18
C THR A 99 1.26 -1.18 1.86
N HIS A 100 0.32 -2.12 1.69
CA HIS A 100 -1.10 -1.82 1.48
C HIS A 100 -1.69 -0.99 2.65
N PRO A 101 -1.73 -1.47 3.90
CA PRO A 101 -2.30 -0.70 5.01
C PRO A 101 -1.49 0.54 5.36
N ILE A 102 -0.18 0.57 5.09
CA ILE A 102 0.64 1.78 5.27
C ILE A 102 0.17 2.89 4.31
N LEU A 103 -0.16 2.54 3.06
CA LEU A 103 -0.72 3.50 2.12
C LEU A 103 -2.14 3.93 2.53
N ASP A 104 -2.97 3.01 3.00
CA ASP A 104 -4.32 3.30 3.48
C ASP A 104 -4.34 4.22 4.71
N ALA A 105 -3.33 4.12 5.57
CA ALA A 105 -3.16 5.03 6.71
C ALA A 105 -2.98 6.50 6.28
N GLN A 106 -2.56 6.77 5.04
CA GLN A 106 -2.45 8.14 4.52
C GLN A 106 -3.82 8.78 4.21
N THR A 107 -4.86 7.96 4.06
CA THR A 107 -6.23 8.42 3.73
C THR A 107 -7.02 8.87 4.96
N THR A 108 -8.22 9.43 4.71
CA THR A 108 -9.12 9.90 5.77
C THR A 108 -9.70 8.79 6.65
N TRP A 109 -9.85 7.59 6.11
CA TRP A 109 -10.45 6.46 6.84
C TRP A 109 -9.45 5.77 7.79
N GLY A 110 -8.16 5.79 7.45
CA GLY A 110 -7.11 5.14 8.23
C GLY A 110 -7.22 3.62 8.31
N THR A 111 -6.34 3.00 9.10
CA THR A 111 -6.28 1.54 9.32
C THR A 111 -5.90 1.21 10.75
N GLN A 112 -6.29 0.02 11.23
CA GLN A 112 -5.81 -0.53 12.51
C GLN A 112 -4.48 -1.28 12.31
N LEU A 113 -3.44 -0.50 11.97
CA LEU A 113 -2.12 -1.06 11.64
C LEU A 113 -1.55 -1.98 12.74
N PHE A 114 -1.87 -1.66 14.00
CA PHE A 114 -1.41 -2.39 15.19
C PHE A 114 -2.51 -3.27 15.81
N TRP A 115 -3.44 -3.79 14.99
CA TRP A 115 -4.42 -4.74 15.50
C TRP A 115 -3.73 -5.84 16.34
N PRO A 116 -4.22 -6.26 17.52
CA PRO A 116 -5.59 -6.08 18.06
C PRO A 116 -5.80 -4.80 18.90
N PHE A 117 -4.86 -3.89 18.96
CA PHE A 117 -5.07 -2.62 19.64
C PHE A 117 -6.05 -1.76 18.83
N ASP A 118 -7.02 -1.16 19.50
CA ASP A 118 -8.02 -0.29 18.87
C ASP A 118 -7.45 1.11 18.59
N ILE A 119 -6.35 1.16 17.83
CA ILE A 119 -5.69 2.39 17.40
C ILE A 119 -5.80 2.47 15.89
N ARG A 120 -6.65 3.37 15.41
CA ARG A 120 -6.80 3.62 13.97
C ARG A 120 -5.91 4.79 13.55
N LEU A 121 -4.90 4.50 12.74
CA LEU A 121 -4.00 5.50 12.18
C LEU A 121 -4.61 6.08 10.90
N ALA A 122 -4.82 7.41 10.87
CA ALA A 122 -5.32 8.14 9.72
C ALA A 122 -4.56 9.46 9.57
N PHE A 123 -3.59 9.51 8.68
CA PHE A 123 -2.79 10.72 8.42
C PHE A 123 -3.57 11.80 7.65
N LYS A 124 -4.60 11.42 6.89
CA LYS A 124 -5.53 12.34 6.19
C LYS A 124 -4.80 13.37 5.31
N ASN A 125 -3.79 12.94 4.56
CA ASN A 125 -2.93 13.80 3.74
C ASN A 125 -3.09 13.57 2.24
N VAL A 126 -3.76 12.48 1.84
CA VAL A 126 -4.08 12.18 0.44
C VAL A 126 -5.54 11.74 0.31
N PHE A 127 -6.10 11.90 -0.88
CA PHE A 127 -7.44 11.41 -1.18
C PHE A 127 -7.46 9.89 -1.33
N VAL A 128 -8.63 9.29 -1.15
CA VAL A 128 -8.83 7.84 -1.39
C VAL A 128 -8.56 7.49 -2.86
N ILE A 129 -8.99 8.37 -3.77
CA ILE A 129 -8.65 8.35 -5.20
C ILE A 129 -7.80 9.58 -5.47
N ASP A 130 -6.49 9.40 -5.63
CA ASP A 130 -5.54 10.49 -5.85
C ASP A 130 -4.83 10.31 -7.19
N PRO A 131 -5.28 11.01 -8.25
CA PRO A 131 -4.68 10.88 -9.58
C PRO A 131 -3.23 11.35 -9.64
N LEU A 132 -2.84 12.33 -8.83
CA LEU A 132 -1.45 12.83 -8.80
C LEU A 132 -0.48 11.81 -8.22
N TYR A 133 -0.96 10.95 -7.33
CA TYR A 133 -0.21 9.80 -6.84
C TYR A 133 -0.22 8.65 -7.85
N THR A 134 -1.41 8.27 -8.31
CA THR A 134 -1.63 7.02 -9.03
C THR A 134 -1.15 7.07 -10.47
N LEU A 135 -1.41 8.16 -11.23
CA LEU A 135 -1.09 8.21 -12.65
C LEU A 135 0.42 8.21 -12.93
N PRO A 136 1.26 9.04 -12.29
CA PRO A 136 2.71 8.95 -12.49
C PRO A 136 3.26 7.57 -12.10
N PHE A 137 2.77 6.99 -11.01
CA PHE A 137 3.19 5.68 -10.55
C PHE A 137 2.85 4.58 -11.57
N LEU A 138 1.62 4.60 -12.09
CA LEU A 138 1.16 3.69 -13.14
C LEU A 138 2.01 3.81 -14.42
N VAL A 139 2.35 5.04 -14.85
CA VAL A 139 3.21 5.27 -16.03
C VAL A 139 4.56 4.59 -15.84
N PHE A 140 5.23 4.80 -14.70
CA PHE A 140 6.52 4.15 -14.43
C PHE A 140 6.40 2.63 -14.35
N LEU A 141 5.32 2.09 -13.81
CA LEU A 141 5.07 0.65 -13.77
C LEU A 141 4.93 0.09 -15.19
N ILE A 142 4.15 0.75 -16.06
CA ILE A 142 3.99 0.36 -17.46
C ILE A 142 5.34 0.41 -18.21
N LEU A 143 6.11 1.48 -18.05
CA LEU A 143 7.45 1.57 -18.63
C LEU A 143 8.36 0.43 -18.16
N THR A 144 8.24 0.02 -16.91
CA THR A 144 8.95 -1.12 -16.33
C THR A 144 8.56 -2.44 -17.00
N MET A 145 7.26 -2.66 -17.25
CA MET A 145 6.75 -3.89 -17.87
C MET A 145 7.32 -4.16 -19.25
N PHE A 146 7.57 -3.09 -20.04
CA PHE A 146 8.12 -3.20 -21.39
C PHE A 146 9.63 -3.45 -21.41
N GLN A 147 10.33 -3.37 -20.27
CA GLN A 147 11.77 -3.62 -20.21
C GLN A 147 12.08 -5.11 -20.04
N LYS A 148 13.17 -5.57 -20.67
CA LYS A 148 13.69 -6.92 -20.46
C LYS A 148 14.09 -7.10 -18.99
N ARG A 149 13.83 -8.30 -18.43
CA ARG A 149 13.96 -8.65 -17.00
C ARG A 149 15.26 -8.19 -16.33
N THR A 150 16.41 -8.34 -17.01
CA THR A 150 17.74 -8.12 -16.43
C THR A 150 18.31 -6.73 -16.71
N THR A 151 17.57 -5.83 -17.37
CA THR A 151 18.08 -4.53 -17.76
C THR A 151 18.13 -3.54 -16.58
N LYS A 152 19.18 -2.70 -16.56
CA LYS A 152 19.26 -1.58 -15.60
C LYS A 152 18.08 -0.60 -15.74
N LYS A 153 17.57 -0.41 -16.98
CA LYS A 153 16.40 0.47 -17.25
C LYS A 153 15.14 -0.01 -16.53
N ARG A 154 14.91 -1.33 -16.47
CA ARG A 154 13.78 -1.91 -15.75
C ARG A 154 13.77 -1.51 -14.27
N ARG A 155 14.91 -1.74 -13.61
CA ARG A 155 15.06 -1.35 -12.19
C ARG A 155 14.97 0.15 -12.02
N PHE A 156 15.54 0.93 -12.91
CA PHE A 156 15.49 2.39 -12.87
C PHE A 156 14.06 2.90 -12.91
N TYR A 157 13.24 2.48 -13.88
CA TYR A 157 11.85 2.92 -13.98
C TYR A 157 11.02 2.52 -12.76
N ASN A 158 11.14 1.28 -12.26
CA ASN A 158 10.44 0.86 -11.05
C ASN A 158 10.84 1.69 -9.83
N ASN A 159 12.13 1.93 -9.65
CA ASN A 159 12.62 2.77 -8.55
C ASN A 159 12.14 4.22 -8.68
N CYS A 160 12.12 4.80 -9.89
CA CYS A 160 11.55 6.13 -10.12
C CYS A 160 10.08 6.17 -9.69
N GLY A 161 9.28 5.18 -10.07
CA GLY A 161 7.88 5.07 -9.66
C GLY A 161 7.74 5.06 -8.13
N LEU A 162 8.47 4.17 -7.46
CA LEU A 162 8.45 4.06 -5.99
C LEU A 162 8.95 5.35 -5.29
N ILE A 163 10.04 5.94 -5.77
CA ILE A 163 10.61 7.15 -5.15
C ILE A 163 9.67 8.34 -5.34
N ILE A 164 9.18 8.58 -6.54
CA ILE A 164 8.29 9.72 -6.84
C ILE A 164 7.00 9.60 -6.04
N SER A 165 6.37 8.41 -6.01
CA SER A 165 5.15 8.20 -5.25
C SER A 165 5.36 8.34 -3.73
N SER A 166 6.46 7.80 -3.20
CA SER A 166 6.81 7.97 -1.77
C SER A 166 7.14 9.42 -1.43
N SER A 167 7.85 10.14 -2.31
CA SER A 167 8.16 11.56 -2.12
C SER A 167 6.90 12.41 -2.12
N TYR A 168 5.91 12.08 -2.95
CA TYR A 168 4.60 12.74 -2.95
C TYR A 168 3.90 12.58 -1.60
N LEU A 169 3.90 11.37 -1.00
CA LEU A 169 3.30 11.15 0.32
C LEU A 169 4.01 11.96 1.42
N VAL A 170 5.34 12.03 1.39
CA VAL A 170 6.11 12.83 2.34
C VAL A 170 5.80 14.32 2.17
N LEU A 171 5.80 14.81 0.92
CA LEU A 171 5.47 16.20 0.61
C LEU A 171 4.05 16.57 1.08
N SER A 172 3.07 15.72 0.84
CA SER A 172 1.69 15.96 1.26
C SER A 172 1.56 16.03 2.80
N LEU A 173 2.32 15.22 3.55
CA LEU A 173 2.38 15.30 5.01
C LEU A 173 3.00 16.62 5.48
N ILE A 174 4.10 17.07 4.87
CA ILE A 174 4.76 18.34 5.18
C ILE A 174 3.80 19.50 4.93
N LEU A 175 3.17 19.54 3.74
CA LEU A 175 2.23 20.60 3.38
C LEU A 175 1.02 20.64 4.32
N LYS A 176 0.50 19.48 4.71
CA LYS A 176 -0.55 19.38 5.73
C LYS A 176 -0.09 19.97 7.07
N GLY A 177 1.11 19.64 7.52
CA GLY A 177 1.67 20.16 8.77
C GLY A 177 1.80 21.70 8.74
N ILE A 178 2.29 22.27 7.65
CA ILE A 178 2.41 23.73 7.46
C ILE A 178 1.01 24.37 7.46
N SER A 179 0.07 23.83 6.70
CA SER A 179 -1.30 24.34 6.63
C SER A 179 -1.99 24.32 7.99
N TYR A 180 -1.82 23.22 8.75
CA TYR A 180 -2.38 23.12 10.09
C TYR A 180 -1.80 24.16 11.05
N GLN A 181 -0.48 24.36 11.04
CA GLN A 181 0.18 25.36 11.88
C GLN A 181 -0.25 26.81 11.54
N THR A 182 -0.39 27.11 10.24
CA THR A 182 -0.84 28.43 9.80
C THR A 182 -2.28 28.67 10.24
N PHE A 183 -3.16 27.69 10.01
CA PHE A 183 -4.56 27.77 10.39
C PHE A 183 -4.76 27.95 11.90
N THR A 184 -4.03 27.19 12.72
CA THR A 184 -4.13 27.32 14.18
C THR A 184 -3.62 28.67 14.70
N LYS A 185 -2.57 29.24 14.08
CA LYS A 185 -2.09 30.58 14.42
C LYS A 185 -3.14 31.66 14.10
N GLU A 186 -3.78 31.57 12.96
CA GLU A 186 -4.85 32.53 12.57
C GLU A 186 -6.06 32.43 13.50
N LEU A 187 -6.49 31.23 13.87
CA LEU A 187 -7.59 31.07 14.85
C LEU A 187 -7.23 31.67 16.22
N ALA A 188 -6.02 31.45 16.68
CA ALA A 188 -5.53 32.03 17.94
C ALA A 188 -5.50 33.58 17.88
N ALA A 189 -5.05 34.15 16.75
CA ALA A 189 -5.04 35.60 16.55
C ALA A 189 -6.45 36.21 16.55
N GLN A 190 -7.46 35.47 16.13
CA GLN A 190 -8.88 35.86 16.15
C GLN A 190 -9.61 35.50 17.46
N ASN A 191 -8.92 34.98 18.47
CA ASN A 191 -9.48 34.49 19.74
C ASN A 191 -10.59 33.44 19.56
N ILE A 192 -10.52 32.64 18.50
CA ILE A 192 -11.46 31.55 18.25
C ILE A 192 -10.97 30.31 18.96
N VAL A 193 -11.76 29.83 19.96
CA VAL A 193 -11.50 28.57 20.65
C VAL A 193 -12.06 27.42 19.79
N TYR A 194 -11.23 26.48 19.42
CA TYR A 194 -11.61 25.26 18.67
C TYR A 194 -11.31 24.02 19.53
N SER A 195 -12.18 23.05 19.47
CA SER A 195 -12.05 21.74 20.16
C SER A 195 -11.66 20.65 19.16
#